data_ef3970b8e312683d59c1b8d39f9fa763
#
_entry.id   ef3970b8e312683d59c1b8d39f9fa763
#
_cell.length_a   1.000
_cell.length_b   1.000
_cell.length_c   1.000
_cell.angle_alpha   90.00
_cell.angle_beta   90.00
_cell.angle_gamma   90.00
#
_symmetry.space_group_name_H-M   'P 1'
#
loop_
_entity.id
_entity.type
_entity.pdbx_description
1 polymer ?
#
loop_
_entity_poly.entity_id
_entity_poly.type
_entity_poly.pdbx_seq_one_letter_code
_entity_poly.pdbx_strand_id
1 'polypeptide(L)'
;MIDERFARTELIFGEAGMQRLQSARVAVFGVGGVGGHLVQALARAGVGRITVIDDDVVSVSNINRQAVAMDSTVGRPKVEVIAEQVKDINPACEVVPLRMFYTPESAETLDLAQFDAIADCIDTVKAKVTLVCRAKEAGVYAISAMGAGNKLDPTRFQVADIAKTSVCPLCRVMRVQLKKRGVAHHTVVYSTEEPLKVVADESNGRHAPGSVSFVPPVVGLIMAGEIIKTIAKGEA
;
A
#
# COMPACT_ATOMS: atom_id res chain seq x y z
N MET A 1 -4.79 21.76 19.51
CA MET A 1 -5.26 20.64 20.37
C MET A 1 -5.46 19.43 19.46
N ILE A 2 -4.84 18.30 19.76
CA ILE A 2 -5.00 17.05 18.99
C ILE A 2 -6.41 16.49 19.25
N ASP A 3 -7.06 15.98 18.20
CA ASP A 3 -8.38 15.36 18.31
C ASP A 3 -8.30 14.11 19.22
N GLU A 4 -9.29 13.92 20.11
CA GLU A 4 -9.34 12.84 21.10
C GLU A 4 -9.16 11.44 20.48
N ARG A 5 -9.60 11.24 19.24
CA ARG A 5 -9.42 9.97 18.50
C ARG A 5 -7.95 9.58 18.31
N PHE A 6 -7.01 10.53 18.40
CA PHE A 6 -5.57 10.32 18.25
C PHE A 6 -4.80 10.41 19.58
N ALA A 7 -5.46 10.61 20.71
CA ALA A 7 -4.81 10.80 22.00
C ALA A 7 -3.82 9.67 22.36
N ARG A 8 -4.16 8.41 22.04
CA ARG A 8 -3.27 7.27 22.29
C ARG A 8 -2.07 7.23 21.34
N THR A 9 -2.22 7.71 20.11
CA THR A 9 -1.14 7.83 19.13
C THR A 9 -0.18 8.94 19.54
N GLU A 10 -0.71 10.05 20.06
CA GLU A 10 0.06 11.17 20.59
C GLU A 10 0.98 10.75 21.76
N LEU A 11 0.51 9.87 22.66
CA LEU A 11 1.36 9.33 23.74
C LEU A 11 2.63 8.64 23.23
N ILE A 12 2.61 8.12 22.00
CA ILE A 12 3.75 7.42 21.40
C ILE A 12 4.64 8.37 20.58
N PHE A 13 4.05 9.23 19.76
CA PHE A 13 4.79 10.08 18.81
C PHE A 13 4.98 11.52 19.30
N GLY A 14 4.29 11.91 20.38
CA GLY A 14 4.26 13.26 20.91
C GLY A 14 3.55 14.25 19.99
N GLU A 15 3.35 15.48 20.47
CA GLU A 15 2.66 16.55 19.73
C GLU A 15 3.33 16.84 18.38
N ALA A 16 4.67 16.93 18.36
CA ALA A 16 5.42 17.21 17.12
C ALA A 16 5.27 16.10 16.06
N GLY A 17 5.23 14.82 16.48
CA GLY A 17 4.97 13.70 15.59
C GLY A 17 3.54 13.74 15.02
N MET A 18 2.57 14.08 15.84
CA MET A 18 1.17 14.23 15.41
C MET A 18 0.99 15.41 14.45
N GLN A 19 1.65 16.53 14.68
CA GLN A 19 1.62 17.68 13.76
C GLN A 19 2.18 17.29 12.38
N ARG A 20 3.30 16.52 12.33
CA ARG A 20 3.84 16.01 11.06
C ARG A 20 2.87 15.07 10.37
N LEU A 21 2.24 14.14 11.08
CA LEU A 21 1.24 13.24 10.49
C LEU A 21 0.03 14.01 9.95
N GLN A 22 -0.48 15.01 10.68
CA GLN A 22 -1.63 15.81 10.26
C GLN A 22 -1.32 16.70 9.04
N SER A 23 -0.08 17.09 8.81
CA SER A 23 0.34 17.85 7.63
C SER A 23 0.75 16.93 6.45
N ALA A 24 0.96 15.65 6.69
CA ALA A 24 1.49 14.74 5.70
C ALA A 24 0.51 14.40 4.58
N ARG A 25 1.08 14.21 3.38
CA ARG A 25 0.42 13.82 2.13
C ARG A 25 0.95 12.47 1.67
N VAL A 26 0.13 11.44 1.74
CA VAL A 26 0.50 10.07 1.38
C VAL A 26 -0.27 9.60 0.16
N ALA A 27 0.43 9.06 -0.83
CA ALA A 27 -0.20 8.39 -1.97
C ALA A 27 -0.19 6.86 -1.79
N VAL A 28 -1.33 6.23 -2.06
CA VAL A 28 -1.49 4.77 -2.01
C VAL A 28 -1.93 4.26 -3.37
N PHE A 29 -1.06 3.51 -4.01
CA PHE A 29 -1.31 2.90 -5.31
C PHE A 29 -1.77 1.46 -5.13
N GLY A 30 -3.02 1.18 -5.51
CA GLY A 30 -3.70 -0.09 -5.31
C GLY A 30 -4.46 -0.16 -3.98
N VAL A 31 -5.79 -0.32 -4.04
CA VAL A 31 -6.71 -0.41 -2.88
C VAL A 31 -7.29 -1.83 -2.78
N GLY A 32 -6.42 -2.82 -2.95
CA GLY A 32 -6.75 -4.23 -2.80
C GLY A 32 -6.61 -4.74 -1.35
N GLY A 33 -6.26 -6.04 -1.21
CA GLY A 33 -6.12 -6.70 0.09
C GLY A 33 -5.00 -6.12 0.98
N VAL A 34 -3.99 -5.49 0.40
CA VAL A 34 -2.91 -4.80 1.12
C VAL A 34 -3.27 -3.33 1.32
N GLY A 35 -3.51 -2.60 0.23
CA GLY A 35 -3.67 -1.14 0.27
C GLY A 35 -4.90 -0.67 1.03
N GLY A 36 -6.03 -1.40 0.97
CA GLY A 36 -7.23 -1.02 1.73
C GLY A 36 -6.98 -0.96 3.24
N HIS A 37 -6.31 -1.96 3.81
CA HIS A 37 -5.95 -1.99 5.23
C HIS A 37 -4.87 -0.96 5.59
N LEU A 38 -3.92 -0.72 4.68
CA LEU A 38 -2.92 0.34 4.82
C LEU A 38 -3.58 1.72 4.91
N VAL A 39 -4.52 2.04 4.01
CA VAL A 39 -5.24 3.33 4.00
C VAL A 39 -5.99 3.56 5.31
N GLN A 40 -6.72 2.55 5.80
CA GLN A 40 -7.41 2.65 7.08
C GLN A 40 -6.44 2.90 8.24
N ALA A 41 -5.27 2.25 8.25
CA ALA A 41 -4.26 2.45 9.28
C ALA A 41 -3.67 3.88 9.25
N LEU A 42 -3.40 4.44 8.06
CA LEU A 42 -2.96 5.82 7.90
C LEU A 42 -4.00 6.81 8.42
N ALA A 43 -5.28 6.62 8.07
CA ALA A 43 -6.38 7.46 8.55
C ALA A 43 -6.49 7.43 10.08
N ARG A 44 -6.38 6.24 10.70
CA ARG A 44 -6.42 6.04 12.16
C ARG A 44 -5.19 6.62 12.87
N ALA A 45 -4.07 6.80 12.18
CA ALA A 45 -2.88 7.46 12.72
C ALA A 45 -2.93 8.99 12.63
N GLY A 46 -3.94 9.56 11.96
CA GLY A 46 -4.11 11.00 11.84
C GLY A 46 -3.39 11.62 10.63
N VAL A 47 -3.08 10.85 9.58
CA VAL A 47 -2.54 11.41 8.33
C VAL A 47 -3.54 12.40 7.73
N GLY A 48 -3.06 13.60 7.39
CA GLY A 48 -3.91 14.71 6.99
C GLY A 48 -4.44 14.63 5.57
N ARG A 49 -3.67 14.04 4.63
CA ARG A 49 -4.12 13.87 3.24
C ARG A 49 -3.71 12.51 2.69
N ILE A 50 -4.67 11.79 2.11
CA ILE A 50 -4.44 10.48 1.50
C ILE A 50 -4.99 10.51 0.07
N THR A 51 -4.11 10.32 -0.92
CA THR A 51 -4.52 10.10 -2.31
C THR A 51 -4.54 8.61 -2.58
N VAL A 52 -5.67 8.08 -3.01
CA VAL A 52 -5.85 6.65 -3.30
C VAL A 52 -6.04 6.44 -4.80
N ILE A 53 -5.25 5.56 -5.39
CA ILE A 53 -5.18 5.32 -6.83
C ILE A 53 -5.51 3.84 -7.11
N ASP A 54 -6.61 3.57 -7.77
CA ASP A 54 -7.07 2.23 -8.20
C ASP A 54 -8.15 2.41 -9.26
N ASP A 55 -8.24 1.55 -10.28
CA ASP A 55 -9.27 1.62 -11.31
C ASP A 55 -10.37 0.58 -11.14
N ASP A 56 -10.18 -0.38 -10.24
CA ASP A 56 -11.08 -1.51 -10.04
C ASP A 56 -12.40 -1.12 -9.35
N VAL A 57 -13.37 -1.98 -9.57
CA VAL A 57 -14.60 -2.05 -8.78
C VAL A 57 -14.54 -3.22 -7.80
N VAL A 58 -15.30 -3.11 -6.72
CA VAL A 58 -15.44 -4.20 -5.74
C VAL A 58 -16.13 -5.38 -6.38
N SER A 59 -15.57 -6.58 -6.23
CA SER A 59 -16.18 -7.84 -6.66
C SER A 59 -16.40 -8.78 -5.48
N VAL A 60 -17.32 -9.73 -5.61
CA VAL A 60 -17.64 -10.74 -4.58
C VAL A 60 -16.38 -11.50 -4.15
N SER A 61 -15.48 -11.83 -5.10
CA SER A 61 -14.23 -12.54 -4.82
C SER A 61 -13.21 -11.74 -3.99
N ASN A 62 -13.47 -10.45 -3.76
CA ASN A 62 -12.63 -9.59 -2.93
C ASN A 62 -13.00 -9.66 -1.45
N ILE A 63 -14.23 -10.09 -1.12
CA ILE A 63 -14.79 -10.06 0.25
C ILE A 63 -13.91 -10.82 1.25
N ASN A 64 -13.25 -11.87 0.79
CA ASN A 64 -12.42 -12.69 1.66
C ASN A 64 -11.19 -11.98 2.25
N ARG A 65 -10.77 -10.78 1.70
CA ARG A 65 -9.51 -10.15 2.14
C ARG A 65 -9.39 -8.64 1.95
N GLN A 66 -10.30 -7.99 1.22
CA GLN A 66 -10.20 -6.55 0.95
C GLN A 66 -11.11 -5.74 1.88
N ALA A 67 -10.57 -4.74 2.56
CA ALA A 67 -11.29 -3.89 3.51
C ALA A 67 -12.48 -3.14 2.89
N VAL A 68 -12.41 -2.86 1.59
CA VAL A 68 -13.47 -2.17 0.83
C VAL A 68 -14.61 -3.10 0.42
N ALA A 69 -14.40 -4.43 0.51
CA ALA A 69 -15.32 -5.39 -0.07
C ALA A 69 -16.29 -5.95 0.97
N MET A 70 -17.55 -5.57 0.83
CA MET A 70 -18.71 -6.05 1.56
C MET A 70 -19.84 -6.28 0.55
N ASP A 71 -20.86 -7.07 0.88
CA ASP A 71 -22.01 -7.27 -0.01
C ASP A 71 -22.63 -5.96 -0.46
N SER A 72 -22.72 -4.98 0.44
CA SER A 72 -23.27 -3.65 0.17
C SER A 72 -22.39 -2.76 -0.75
N THR A 73 -21.12 -3.13 -0.97
CA THR A 73 -20.19 -2.34 -1.79
C THR A 73 -19.83 -2.99 -3.13
N VAL A 74 -20.28 -4.22 -3.39
CA VAL A 74 -20.06 -4.91 -4.67
C VAL A 74 -20.55 -4.05 -5.83
N GLY A 75 -19.71 -3.91 -6.87
CA GLY A 75 -19.96 -3.09 -8.06
C GLY A 75 -19.56 -1.62 -7.92
N ARG A 76 -19.18 -1.14 -6.74
CA ARG A 76 -18.76 0.25 -6.53
C ARG A 76 -17.25 0.40 -6.78
N PRO A 77 -16.79 1.56 -7.28
CA PRO A 77 -15.36 1.85 -7.40
C PRO A 77 -14.65 1.74 -6.03
N LYS A 78 -13.52 1.00 -5.98
CA LYS A 78 -12.78 0.79 -4.71
C LYS A 78 -12.32 2.10 -4.08
N VAL A 79 -11.86 3.05 -4.90
CA VAL A 79 -11.38 4.36 -4.41
C VAL A 79 -12.48 5.19 -3.75
N GLU A 80 -13.72 5.08 -4.20
CA GLU A 80 -14.87 5.77 -3.59
C GLU A 80 -15.22 5.14 -2.24
N VAL A 81 -15.30 3.80 -2.20
CA VAL A 81 -15.62 3.07 -0.97
C VAL A 81 -14.59 3.36 0.13
N ILE A 82 -13.29 3.30 -0.19
CA ILE A 82 -12.26 3.58 0.81
C ILE A 82 -12.27 5.04 1.25
N ALA A 83 -12.60 5.98 0.35
CA ALA A 83 -12.71 7.39 0.71
C ALA A 83 -13.84 7.64 1.73
N GLU A 84 -14.98 7.00 1.57
CA GLU A 84 -16.08 7.05 2.55
C GLU A 84 -15.64 6.47 3.90
N GLN A 85 -14.96 5.33 3.92
CA GLN A 85 -14.44 4.72 5.14
C GLN A 85 -13.42 5.62 5.85
N VAL A 86 -12.51 6.27 5.10
CA VAL A 86 -11.56 7.23 5.67
C VAL A 86 -12.28 8.40 6.29
N LYS A 87 -13.31 8.95 5.64
CA LYS A 87 -14.12 10.06 6.18
C LYS A 87 -14.84 9.70 7.47
N ASP A 88 -15.28 8.46 7.62
CA ASP A 88 -15.90 7.98 8.86
C ASP A 88 -14.85 7.76 9.98
N ILE A 89 -13.64 7.33 9.63
CA ILE A 89 -12.52 7.16 10.58
C ILE A 89 -11.95 8.50 11.01
N ASN A 90 -11.63 9.38 10.06
CA ASN A 90 -10.98 10.68 10.26
C ASN A 90 -11.63 11.74 9.34
N PRO A 91 -12.69 12.41 9.79
CA PRO A 91 -13.39 13.44 9.00
C PRO A 91 -12.50 14.62 8.59
N ALA A 92 -11.42 14.88 9.32
CA ALA A 92 -10.46 15.95 9.00
C ALA A 92 -9.48 15.56 7.88
N CYS A 93 -9.32 14.26 7.58
CA CYS A 93 -8.45 13.80 6.50
C CYS A 93 -9.00 14.21 5.13
N GLU A 94 -8.18 14.87 4.33
CA GLU A 94 -8.49 15.10 2.92
C GLU A 94 -8.22 13.81 2.13
N VAL A 95 -9.26 13.19 1.59
CA VAL A 95 -9.13 11.99 0.75
C VAL A 95 -9.34 12.37 -0.71
N VAL A 96 -8.40 12.01 -1.56
CA VAL A 96 -8.44 12.25 -3.01
C VAL A 96 -8.56 10.89 -3.72
N PRO A 97 -9.77 10.46 -4.09
CA PRO A 97 -9.96 9.23 -4.85
C PRO A 97 -9.64 9.46 -6.34
N LEU A 98 -8.66 8.74 -6.87
CA LEU A 98 -8.29 8.75 -8.28
C LEU A 98 -8.58 7.39 -8.90
N ARG A 99 -9.67 7.31 -9.67
CA ARG A 99 -9.98 6.11 -10.45
C ARG A 99 -9.09 6.06 -11.69
N MET A 100 -7.93 5.43 -11.53
CA MET A 100 -6.91 5.39 -12.57
C MET A 100 -6.13 4.08 -12.55
N PHE A 101 -6.02 3.44 -13.72
CA PHE A 101 -5.06 2.35 -13.91
C PHE A 101 -3.66 2.94 -14.10
N TYR A 102 -2.79 2.72 -13.11
CA TYR A 102 -1.44 3.25 -13.14
C TYR A 102 -0.55 2.42 -14.06
N THR A 103 -0.09 3.04 -15.14
CA THR A 103 0.81 2.48 -16.15
C THR A 103 1.96 3.46 -16.41
N PRO A 104 3.02 3.05 -17.11
CA PRO A 104 4.06 4.00 -17.54
C PRO A 104 3.51 5.18 -18.33
N GLU A 105 2.45 4.96 -19.11
CA GLU A 105 1.82 5.96 -19.98
C GLU A 105 0.99 6.96 -19.15
N SER A 106 0.24 6.49 -18.15
CA SER A 106 -0.56 7.34 -17.25
C SER A 106 0.28 7.96 -16.13
N ALA A 107 1.48 7.44 -15.87
CA ALA A 107 2.32 7.86 -14.75
C ALA A 107 2.68 9.35 -14.79
N GLU A 108 2.86 9.95 -15.98
CA GLU A 108 3.24 11.35 -16.14
C GLU A 108 2.14 12.33 -15.74
N THR A 109 0.89 11.87 -15.66
CA THR A 109 -0.24 12.73 -15.26
C THR A 109 -0.25 13.06 -13.77
N LEU A 110 0.57 12.35 -12.96
CA LEU A 110 0.64 12.53 -11.51
C LEU A 110 2.05 12.97 -11.11
N ASP A 111 2.15 14.17 -10.54
CA ASP A 111 3.39 14.65 -9.93
C ASP A 111 3.60 13.97 -8.57
N LEU A 112 4.65 13.17 -8.46
CA LEU A 112 4.98 12.45 -7.24
C LEU A 112 5.67 13.33 -6.19
N ALA A 113 6.30 14.44 -6.58
CA ALA A 113 6.99 15.35 -5.67
C ALA A 113 6.04 16.06 -4.68
N GLN A 114 4.73 16.03 -4.95
CA GLN A 114 3.74 16.59 -4.05
C GLN A 114 3.48 15.74 -2.80
N PHE A 115 3.98 14.50 -2.74
CA PHE A 115 3.74 13.57 -1.63
C PHE A 115 4.96 13.47 -0.71
N ASP A 116 4.71 13.26 0.58
CA ASP A 116 5.75 13.00 1.59
C ASP A 116 6.10 11.50 1.63
N ALA A 117 5.14 10.62 1.30
CA ALA A 117 5.37 9.18 1.21
C ALA A 117 4.47 8.51 0.16
N ILE A 118 4.97 7.40 -0.41
CA ILE A 118 4.28 6.60 -1.40
C ILE A 118 4.23 5.14 -0.96
N ALA A 119 3.01 4.55 -0.94
CA ALA A 119 2.79 3.14 -0.74
C ALA A 119 2.45 2.46 -2.07
N ASP A 120 3.30 1.53 -2.49
CA ASP A 120 3.09 0.73 -3.69
C ASP A 120 2.47 -0.62 -3.33
N CYS A 121 1.17 -0.73 -3.54
CA CYS A 121 0.37 -1.95 -3.36
C CYS A 121 -0.14 -2.52 -4.70
N ILE A 122 0.45 -2.11 -5.82
CA ILE A 122 0.12 -2.59 -7.17
C ILE A 122 0.57 -4.05 -7.33
N ASP A 123 -0.09 -4.83 -8.17
CA ASP A 123 0.28 -6.21 -8.50
C ASP A 123 1.06 -6.34 -9.81
N THR A 124 0.99 -5.36 -10.69
CA THR A 124 1.62 -5.36 -12.02
C THR A 124 3.07 -4.92 -11.96
N VAL A 125 4.01 -5.80 -12.30
CA VAL A 125 5.46 -5.55 -12.21
C VAL A 125 5.90 -4.28 -12.97
N LYS A 126 5.38 -4.06 -14.19
CA LYS A 126 5.75 -2.90 -15.01
C LYS A 126 5.38 -1.59 -14.32
N ALA A 127 4.18 -1.50 -13.76
CA ALA A 127 3.70 -0.35 -13.01
C ALA A 127 4.50 -0.12 -11.73
N LYS A 128 4.75 -1.19 -10.94
CA LYS A 128 5.59 -1.10 -9.72
C LYS A 128 6.98 -0.55 -10.01
N VAL A 129 7.64 -1.06 -11.04
CA VAL A 129 8.99 -0.61 -11.43
C VAL A 129 8.96 0.87 -11.83
N THR A 130 7.96 1.29 -12.62
CA THR A 130 7.80 2.68 -13.02
C THR A 130 7.60 3.59 -11.80
N LEU A 131 6.70 3.20 -10.89
CA LEU A 131 6.40 3.97 -9.68
C LEU A 131 7.65 4.16 -8.80
N VAL A 132 8.39 3.07 -8.55
CA VAL A 132 9.60 3.11 -7.72
C VAL A 132 10.69 4.01 -8.36
N CYS A 133 10.90 3.91 -9.67
CA CYS A 133 11.87 4.76 -10.36
C CYS A 133 11.49 6.24 -10.26
N ARG A 134 10.23 6.58 -10.55
CA ARG A 134 9.73 7.96 -10.47
C ARG A 134 9.71 8.52 -9.05
N ALA A 135 9.36 7.70 -8.04
CA ALA A 135 9.45 8.11 -6.64
C ALA A 135 10.89 8.46 -6.25
N LYS A 136 11.87 7.64 -6.70
CA LYS A 136 13.29 7.93 -6.49
C LYS A 136 13.76 9.20 -7.18
N GLU A 137 13.35 9.41 -8.44
CA GLU A 137 13.66 10.64 -9.19
C GLU A 137 13.09 11.90 -8.52
N ALA A 138 11.88 11.77 -7.96
CA ALA A 138 11.21 12.83 -7.20
C ALA A 138 11.79 13.04 -5.78
N GLY A 139 12.68 12.16 -5.30
CA GLY A 139 13.24 12.22 -3.95
C GLY A 139 12.24 11.87 -2.85
N VAL A 140 11.15 11.15 -3.16
CA VAL A 140 10.07 10.84 -2.23
C VAL A 140 10.28 9.46 -1.62
N TYR A 141 10.06 9.35 -0.30
CA TYR A 141 10.06 8.05 0.38
C TYR A 141 9.00 7.12 -0.21
N ALA A 142 9.41 5.92 -0.61
CA ALA A 142 8.49 4.93 -1.16
C ALA A 142 8.75 3.54 -0.56
N ILE A 143 7.67 2.80 -0.29
CA ILE A 143 7.70 1.42 0.20
C ILE A 143 6.77 0.55 -0.65
N SER A 144 7.23 -0.64 -1.03
CA SER A 144 6.47 -1.56 -1.88
C SER A 144 6.08 -2.85 -1.17
N ALA A 145 4.82 -3.25 -1.33
CA ALA A 145 4.39 -4.61 -1.01
C ALA A 145 4.94 -5.59 -2.03
N MET A 146 5.51 -6.69 -1.57
CA MET A 146 5.88 -7.80 -2.41
C MET A 146 4.79 -8.89 -2.39
N GLY A 147 5.07 -10.09 -2.90
CA GLY A 147 4.07 -11.14 -3.06
C GLY A 147 3.44 -11.59 -1.74
N ALA A 148 2.15 -11.32 -1.57
CA ALA A 148 1.34 -11.75 -0.43
C ALA A 148 0.43 -12.95 -0.71
N GLY A 149 0.32 -13.36 -1.97
CA GLY A 149 -0.48 -14.52 -2.38
C GLY A 149 0.20 -15.86 -2.10
N ASN A 150 -0.60 -16.92 -2.00
CA ASN A 150 -0.17 -18.30 -1.75
C ASN A 150 0.67 -18.46 -0.47
N LYS A 151 0.26 -17.77 0.61
CA LYS A 151 0.95 -17.76 1.91
C LYS A 151 -0.05 -17.91 3.05
N LEU A 152 0.42 -18.47 4.15
CA LEU A 152 -0.37 -18.72 5.35
C LEU A 152 0.24 -18.12 6.63
N ASP A 153 1.53 -17.83 6.63
CA ASP A 153 2.22 -17.32 7.82
C ASP A 153 2.49 -15.81 7.70
N PRO A 154 1.63 -14.95 8.27
CA PRO A 154 1.83 -13.50 8.25
C PRO A 154 3.02 -13.05 9.11
N THR A 155 3.50 -13.87 10.05
CA THR A 155 4.63 -13.54 10.94
C THR A 155 5.98 -13.57 10.21
N ARG A 156 6.03 -14.15 9.00
CA ARG A 156 7.24 -14.22 8.17
C ARG A 156 7.42 -13.02 7.25
N PHE A 157 6.52 -12.02 7.32
CA PHE A 157 6.73 -10.75 6.62
C PHE A 157 7.66 -9.84 7.40
N GLN A 158 8.54 -9.20 6.67
CA GLN A 158 9.52 -8.26 7.21
C GLN A 158 9.80 -7.10 6.26
N VAL A 159 10.21 -5.99 6.84
CA VAL A 159 10.73 -4.83 6.11
C VAL A 159 12.19 -5.08 5.75
N ALA A 160 12.57 -4.88 4.50
CA ALA A 160 13.96 -5.03 4.07
C ALA A 160 14.27 -4.15 2.85
N ASP A 161 15.55 -3.97 2.59
CA ASP A 161 16.01 -3.49 1.29
C ASP A 161 15.81 -4.59 0.24
N ILE A 162 15.33 -4.22 -0.95
CA ILE A 162 15.11 -5.13 -2.08
C ILE A 162 16.37 -5.94 -2.43
N ALA A 163 17.56 -5.36 -2.24
CA ALA A 163 18.84 -6.02 -2.49
C ALA A 163 19.11 -7.20 -1.54
N LYS A 164 18.50 -7.18 -0.34
CA LYS A 164 18.69 -8.18 0.72
C LYS A 164 17.57 -9.23 0.77
N THR A 165 16.59 -9.16 -0.14
CA THR A 165 15.45 -10.08 -0.15
C THR A 165 15.82 -11.45 -0.69
N SER A 166 15.14 -12.49 -0.20
CA SER A 166 15.29 -13.89 -0.62
C SER A 166 13.93 -14.52 -0.90
N VAL A 167 13.89 -15.74 -1.38
CA VAL A 167 12.71 -16.62 -1.53
C VAL A 167 11.62 -16.05 -2.48
N CYS A 168 11.16 -14.82 -2.28
CA CYS A 168 10.01 -14.24 -2.99
C CYS A 168 10.28 -14.05 -4.50
N PRO A 169 9.49 -14.69 -5.40
CA PRO A 169 9.67 -14.57 -6.85
C PRO A 169 9.50 -13.13 -7.35
N LEU A 170 8.54 -12.38 -6.80
CA LEU A 170 8.30 -10.98 -7.16
C LEU A 170 9.50 -10.10 -6.79
N CYS A 171 10.09 -10.29 -5.60
CA CYS A 171 11.32 -9.58 -5.21
C CYS A 171 12.46 -9.84 -6.20
N ARG A 172 12.61 -11.08 -6.66
CA ARG A 172 13.65 -11.45 -7.65
C ARG A 172 13.47 -10.68 -8.95
N VAL A 173 12.25 -10.60 -9.46
CA VAL A 173 11.94 -9.87 -10.69
C VAL A 173 12.15 -8.38 -10.50
N MET A 174 11.58 -7.80 -9.43
CA MET A 174 11.71 -6.38 -9.10
C MET A 174 13.18 -5.95 -8.97
N ARG A 175 13.99 -6.69 -8.21
CA ARG A 175 15.42 -6.42 -8.03
C ARG A 175 16.17 -6.33 -9.35
N VAL A 176 15.92 -7.27 -10.28
CA VAL A 176 16.55 -7.27 -11.61
C VAL A 176 16.11 -6.06 -12.42
N GLN A 177 14.80 -5.75 -12.44
CA GLN A 177 14.26 -4.66 -13.23
C GLN A 177 14.68 -3.28 -12.69
N LEU A 178 14.70 -3.11 -11.38
CA LEU A 178 15.12 -1.88 -10.72
C LEU A 178 16.62 -1.63 -10.92
N LYS A 179 17.46 -2.68 -10.75
CA LYS A 179 18.91 -2.57 -10.98
C LYS A 179 19.24 -2.12 -12.41
N LYS A 180 18.52 -2.62 -13.43
CA LYS A 180 18.69 -2.20 -14.83
C LYS A 180 18.38 -0.71 -15.04
N ARG A 181 17.64 -0.06 -14.13
CA ARG A 181 17.25 1.34 -14.15
C ARG A 181 18.01 2.21 -13.14
N GLY A 182 19.12 1.69 -12.60
CA GLY A 182 19.97 2.41 -11.65
C GLY A 182 19.40 2.50 -10.23
N VAL A 183 18.34 1.74 -9.91
CA VAL A 183 17.78 1.65 -8.55
C VAL A 183 18.28 0.38 -7.89
N ALA A 184 19.33 0.50 -7.07
CA ALA A 184 19.94 -0.63 -6.36
C ALA A 184 19.26 -0.93 -5.02
N HIS A 185 18.69 0.10 -4.39
CA HIS A 185 18.10 0.06 -3.05
C HIS A 185 16.65 0.54 -3.09
N HIS A 186 15.76 -0.18 -2.41
CA HIS A 186 14.36 0.20 -2.25
C HIS A 186 13.75 -0.55 -1.07
N THR A 187 12.98 0.13 -0.26
CA THR A 187 12.30 -0.47 0.91
C THR A 187 11.11 -1.30 0.47
N VAL A 188 11.06 -2.55 0.92
CA VAL A 188 9.97 -3.47 0.60
C VAL A 188 9.47 -4.22 1.83
N VAL A 189 8.21 -4.64 1.79
CA VAL A 189 7.65 -5.63 2.71
C VAL A 189 7.50 -6.93 1.96
N TYR A 190 8.22 -7.97 2.40
CA TYR A 190 8.23 -9.27 1.76
C TYR A 190 8.21 -10.41 2.78
N SER A 191 7.83 -11.60 2.36
CA SER A 191 7.85 -12.80 3.20
C SER A 191 9.01 -13.72 2.86
N THR A 192 9.56 -14.34 3.91
CA THR A 192 10.52 -15.45 3.80
C THR A 192 9.83 -16.82 3.68
N GLU A 193 8.51 -16.86 3.66
CA GLU A 193 7.73 -18.06 3.39
C GLU A 193 7.76 -18.41 1.91
N GLU A 194 8.03 -19.68 1.58
CA GLU A 194 7.89 -20.17 0.22
C GLU A 194 6.40 -20.19 -0.18
N PRO A 195 6.05 -19.65 -1.36
CA PRO A 195 4.68 -19.71 -1.83
C PRO A 195 4.18 -21.14 -1.95
N LEU A 196 2.97 -21.41 -1.46
CA LEU A 196 2.30 -22.68 -1.64
C LEU A 196 2.11 -22.97 -3.15
N LYS A 197 2.33 -24.24 -3.51
CA LYS A 197 1.98 -24.73 -4.85
C LYS A 197 0.46 -24.94 -4.89
N VAL A 198 -0.26 -23.99 -5.43
CA VAL A 198 -1.70 -24.07 -5.64
C VAL A 198 -1.96 -24.54 -7.06
N VAL A 199 -2.80 -25.55 -7.24
CA VAL A 199 -3.28 -25.95 -8.57
C VAL A 199 -4.19 -24.82 -9.05
N ALA A 200 -3.79 -24.17 -10.14
CA ALA A 200 -4.60 -23.13 -10.76
C ALA A 200 -5.89 -23.76 -11.30
N ASP A 201 -7.03 -23.17 -10.97
CA ASP A 201 -8.27 -23.48 -11.68
C ASP A 201 -8.19 -22.84 -13.07
N GLU A 202 -7.95 -23.66 -14.10
CA GLU A 202 -7.80 -23.22 -15.49
C GLU A 202 -9.11 -22.68 -16.10
N SER A 203 -10.25 -22.83 -15.40
CA SER A 203 -11.57 -22.48 -15.92
C SER A 203 -11.77 -21.00 -16.18
N ASN A 204 -10.98 -20.09 -15.61
CA ASN A 204 -11.14 -18.63 -15.70
C ASN A 204 -9.99 -17.88 -16.36
N GLY A 205 -8.99 -18.55 -16.96
CA GLY A 205 -7.95 -17.92 -17.81
C GLY A 205 -7.02 -16.91 -17.12
N ARG A 206 -7.18 -16.63 -15.83
CA ARG A 206 -6.30 -15.79 -15.02
C ARG A 206 -5.81 -16.58 -13.82
N HIS A 207 -4.50 -16.81 -13.75
CA HIS A 207 -3.85 -17.40 -12.57
C HIS A 207 -3.78 -16.39 -11.42
N ALA A 208 -4.93 -16.04 -10.83
CA ALA A 208 -4.90 -15.27 -9.60
C ALA A 208 -4.35 -16.15 -8.45
N PRO A 209 -3.35 -15.69 -7.71
CA PRO A 209 -2.82 -16.45 -6.58
C PRO A 209 -3.90 -16.64 -5.50
N GLY A 210 -3.86 -17.77 -4.81
CA GLY A 210 -4.69 -17.99 -3.62
C GLY A 210 -4.41 -16.91 -2.56
N SER A 211 -5.42 -16.57 -1.78
CA SER A 211 -5.30 -15.57 -0.73
C SER A 211 -6.25 -15.86 0.43
N VAL A 212 -5.84 -15.46 1.63
CA VAL A 212 -6.60 -15.61 2.88
C VAL A 212 -6.81 -14.24 3.54
N SER A 213 -7.76 -14.19 4.47
CA SER A 213 -8.22 -12.93 5.07
C SER A 213 -7.19 -12.19 5.92
N PHE A 214 -6.17 -12.87 6.41
CA PHE A 214 -5.23 -12.35 7.42
C PHE A 214 -3.81 -12.10 6.90
N VAL A 215 -3.43 -12.56 5.73
CA VAL A 215 -2.06 -12.37 5.19
C VAL A 215 -1.89 -10.99 4.52
N PRO A 216 -2.67 -10.62 3.48
CA PRO A 216 -2.53 -9.32 2.85
C PRO A 216 -2.76 -8.14 3.81
N PRO A 217 -3.74 -8.19 4.76
CA PRO A 217 -3.92 -7.13 5.74
C PRO A 217 -2.69 -6.84 6.59
N VAL A 218 -1.98 -7.88 7.05
CA VAL A 218 -0.77 -7.71 7.84
C VAL A 218 0.33 -7.00 7.05
N VAL A 219 0.49 -7.30 5.76
CA VAL A 219 1.41 -6.56 4.88
C VAL A 219 1.06 -5.07 4.84
N GLY A 220 -0.23 -4.75 4.67
CA GLY A 220 -0.71 -3.37 4.67
C GLY A 220 -0.43 -2.65 5.99
N LEU A 221 -0.65 -3.31 7.12
CA LEU A 221 -0.38 -2.76 8.45
C LEU A 221 1.11 -2.54 8.71
N ILE A 222 1.99 -3.45 8.27
CA ILE A 222 3.45 -3.28 8.35
C ILE A 222 3.89 -2.05 7.53
N MET A 223 3.43 -1.93 6.28
CA MET A 223 3.74 -0.78 5.43
C MET A 223 3.24 0.53 6.03
N ALA A 224 2.01 0.56 6.53
CA ALA A 224 1.47 1.73 7.22
C ALA A 224 2.33 2.12 8.43
N GLY A 225 2.74 1.15 9.23
CA GLY A 225 3.61 1.38 10.39
C GLY A 225 4.95 1.99 10.00
N GLU A 226 5.57 1.55 8.89
CA GLU A 226 6.82 2.16 8.39
C GLU A 226 6.60 3.61 7.93
N ILE A 227 5.56 3.88 7.14
CA ILE A 227 5.24 5.23 6.68
C ILE A 227 4.96 6.16 7.88
N ILE A 228 4.12 5.73 8.81
CA ILE A 228 3.76 6.51 10.00
C ILE A 228 5.00 6.85 10.83
N LYS A 229 5.87 5.87 11.08
CA LYS A 229 7.12 6.07 11.83
C LYS A 229 8.06 7.05 11.14
N THR A 230 8.25 6.89 9.83
CA THR A 230 9.12 7.75 9.02
C THR A 230 8.64 9.21 9.05
N ILE A 231 7.34 9.43 8.83
CA ILE A 231 6.73 10.77 8.88
C ILE A 231 6.79 11.34 10.30
N ALA A 232 6.37 10.59 11.30
CA ALA A 232 6.30 11.07 12.68
C ALA A 232 7.67 11.46 13.25
N LYS A 233 8.76 10.82 12.77
CA LYS A 233 10.14 11.17 13.14
C LYS A 233 10.73 12.32 12.32
N GLY A 234 10.12 12.69 11.18
CA GLY A 234 10.66 13.67 10.24
C GLY A 234 11.80 13.12 9.39
N GLU A 235 11.74 11.84 9.05
CA GLU A 235 12.69 11.10 8.23
C GLU A 235 12.18 10.85 6.79
N ALA A 236 10.98 11.38 6.46
CA ALA A 236 10.34 11.29 5.14
C ALA A 236 10.87 12.35 4.16
#